data_9f4e77534415dcc96e7438a2274cf10c
#
_entry.id   9f4e77534415dcc96e7438a2274cf10c
#
_cell.length_a   1.000
_cell.length_b   1.000
_cell.length_c   1.000
_cell.angle_alpha   90.00
_cell.angle_beta   90.00
_cell.angle_gamma   90.00
#
_symmetry.space_group_name_H-M   'P 1'
#
loop_
_entity.id
_entity.type
_entity.pdbx_description
1 polymer ?
#
loop_
_entity_poly.entity_id
_entity_poly.type
_entity_poly.pdbx_seq_one_letter_code
_entity_poly.pdbx_strand_id
1 'polypeptide(L)'
;MKISKTAFKEYARCNRIYPLENIYLKKLDNDLSYFDEEKVLDILKEMFDEVTGEELIEYKEQIEEMQQIYKDVERYALEIASNTFGGTFIYYADTKKQKCFSFKDKSHEFYCYLDGYLEKDNEVIVIEVKATTSKKYKELGAKNKPLFIEKGNILILNQINEDDSLVYRHYQRLFDPFSSVGQYVFDLAIERYIIENAIYHNEPNLLNKNFKYYLAILNSDYIFDGKYENDQPIYTDELINFVDLTDITRLYLPEIQKIQDDIVNEIDRKELKEAIFGKKCCINKVNECMFLKICFPFLKEKGSILEYMNTKKFGPMRLTKESLINQGKYKLTDIEKSWLTDKNNLIQRECFENNTTYINKEKIQKAISMLKYPIYHLDFESFPCPLPRFRFEKPYSQSLFQFSIHIEKSPGECNIIKDNYSFLVKDFNDNRKELVEKLIDIIDLENGGTVLVYNKNFEKNRLQELISIFPEYTSKLRKIVDALFDLMDIVKTNKELYLRLGFSEEESKEVNYYHSDLMGKYSIKKVLPLFSNLSYKELDVQNGTEAIYTYLKFKDASTDEIEMLRKNLLEYCRLDTWAMVVILNNLRKLVQ
;
A
#
# COMPACT_ATOMS: atom_id res chain seq x y z
N MET A 1 25.43 13.03 -20.61
CA MET A 1 24.24 13.16 -19.74
C MET A 1 24.58 12.59 -18.38
N LYS A 2 24.04 13.15 -17.28
CA LYS A 2 24.14 12.54 -15.94
C LYS A 2 22.90 11.70 -15.67
N ILE A 3 23.07 10.47 -15.18
CA ILE A 3 22.02 9.50 -14.91
C ILE A 3 22.18 9.04 -13.45
N SER A 4 21.24 9.45 -12.61
CA SER A 4 21.17 9.00 -11.21
C SER A 4 20.71 7.54 -11.10
N LYS A 5 20.93 6.91 -9.95
CA LYS A 5 20.34 5.58 -9.63
C LYS A 5 18.83 5.54 -9.92
N THR A 6 18.11 6.57 -9.49
CA THR A 6 16.65 6.65 -9.68
C THR A 6 16.27 6.76 -11.16
N ALA A 7 16.96 7.64 -11.92
CA ALA A 7 16.74 7.73 -13.36
C ALA A 7 17.07 6.41 -14.08
N PHE A 8 18.15 5.74 -13.69
CA PHE A 8 18.52 4.42 -14.20
C PHE A 8 17.37 3.42 -13.99
N LYS A 9 16.82 3.36 -12.79
CA LYS A 9 15.71 2.47 -12.42
C LYS A 9 14.46 2.73 -13.26
N GLU A 10 14.07 4.00 -13.44
CA GLU A 10 12.92 4.37 -14.25
C GLU A 10 13.14 4.03 -15.74
N TYR A 11 14.32 4.31 -16.29
CA TYR A 11 14.64 3.95 -17.69
C TYR A 11 14.71 2.43 -17.88
N ALA A 12 15.24 1.70 -16.90
CA ALA A 12 15.21 0.23 -16.88
C ALA A 12 13.78 -0.33 -16.89
N ARG A 13 12.85 0.35 -16.19
CA ARG A 13 11.45 -0.03 -16.13
C ARG A 13 10.79 -0.03 -17.52
N CYS A 14 11.07 0.99 -18.33
CA CYS A 14 10.50 1.09 -19.66
C CYS A 14 11.33 2.00 -20.59
N ASN A 15 11.73 1.45 -21.72
CA ASN A 15 12.48 2.16 -22.76
C ASN A 15 11.77 3.37 -23.40
N ARG A 16 10.51 3.62 -23.05
CA ARG A 16 9.75 4.79 -23.50
C ARG A 16 9.83 5.97 -22.55
N ILE A 17 10.25 5.77 -21.30
CA ILE A 17 10.21 6.82 -20.26
C ILE A 17 11.08 7.99 -20.68
N TYR A 18 12.36 7.77 -20.97
CA TYR A 18 13.26 8.86 -21.37
C TYR A 18 12.77 9.64 -22.61
N PRO A 19 12.38 9.01 -23.75
CA PRO A 19 11.81 9.74 -24.87
C PRO A 19 10.54 10.52 -24.52
N LEU A 20 9.64 9.97 -23.70
CA LEU A 20 8.41 10.63 -23.29
C LEU A 20 8.68 11.83 -22.36
N GLU A 21 9.63 11.72 -21.45
CA GLU A 21 10.10 12.85 -20.63
C GLU A 21 10.60 14.01 -21.49
N ASN A 22 11.40 13.72 -22.51
CA ASN A 22 11.90 14.75 -23.42
C ASN A 22 10.79 15.42 -24.25
N ILE A 23 9.71 14.71 -24.56
CA ILE A 23 8.58 15.23 -25.35
C ILE A 23 7.63 16.06 -24.46
N TYR A 24 7.28 15.54 -23.27
CA TYR A 24 6.18 16.06 -22.46
C TYR A 24 6.62 16.80 -21.20
N LEU A 25 7.76 16.42 -20.61
CA LEU A 25 8.31 17.11 -19.46
C LEU A 25 9.46 17.99 -19.98
N LYS A 26 9.23 19.26 -20.21
CA LYS A 26 10.35 20.21 -20.39
C LYS A 26 11.24 20.02 -19.17
N LYS A 27 12.51 19.59 -19.41
CA LYS A 27 13.56 19.31 -18.41
C LYS A 27 13.32 20.11 -17.12
N LEU A 28 12.77 19.47 -16.14
CA LEU A 28 12.84 19.93 -14.76
C LEU A 28 14.31 19.71 -14.36
N ASP A 29 15.03 20.79 -14.17
CA ASP A 29 16.47 20.80 -13.81
C ASP A 29 16.76 20.26 -12.40
N ASN A 30 15.85 19.54 -11.77
CA ASN A 30 15.97 19.07 -10.39
C ASN A 30 15.90 17.54 -10.27
N ASP A 31 17.05 16.89 -10.45
CA ASP A 31 17.29 15.47 -10.09
C ASP A 31 16.95 15.12 -8.61
N LEU A 32 16.82 16.12 -7.74
CA LEU A 32 16.63 15.96 -6.29
C LEU A 32 15.16 15.79 -5.88
N SER A 33 14.21 16.35 -6.59
CA SER A 33 12.79 16.20 -6.29
C SER A 33 12.29 14.76 -6.52
N TYR A 34 12.84 14.07 -7.50
CA TYR A 34 12.52 12.69 -7.82
C TYR A 34 12.93 11.71 -6.71
N PHE A 35 14.06 11.98 -6.06
CA PHE A 35 14.60 11.10 -5.02
C PHE A 35 13.75 11.09 -3.75
N ASP A 36 13.23 12.25 -3.37
CA ASP A 36 12.38 12.39 -2.18
C ASP A 36 10.98 11.81 -2.39
N GLU A 37 10.42 11.94 -3.59
CA GLU A 37 9.12 11.36 -3.94
C GLU A 37 9.11 9.83 -3.88
N GLU A 38 10.19 9.16 -4.31
CA GLU A 38 10.27 7.70 -4.27
C GLU A 38 10.27 7.16 -2.83
N LYS A 39 11.01 7.83 -1.93
CA LYS A 39 11.08 7.46 -0.52
C LYS A 39 9.72 7.59 0.18
N VAL A 40 8.97 8.63 -0.13
CA VAL A 40 7.60 8.83 0.38
C VAL A 40 6.64 7.80 -0.19
N LEU A 41 6.75 7.48 -1.47
CA LEU A 41 5.92 6.44 -2.09
C LEU A 41 6.10 5.07 -1.45
N ASP A 42 7.29 4.71 -0.97
CA ASP A 42 7.52 3.44 -0.28
C ASP A 42 6.80 3.38 1.08
N ILE A 43 6.79 4.48 1.84
CA ILE A 43 5.99 4.57 3.07
C ILE A 43 4.51 4.44 2.75
N LEU A 44 4.03 5.17 1.75
CA LEU A 44 2.62 5.13 1.35
C LEU A 44 2.20 3.73 0.91
N LYS A 45 3.05 3.01 0.17
CA LYS A 45 2.77 1.61 -0.21
C LYS A 45 2.56 0.72 1.00
N GLU A 46 3.46 0.76 1.99
CA GLU A 46 3.34 -0.05 3.19
C GLU A 46 2.13 0.36 4.05
N MET A 47 1.84 1.65 4.15
CA MET A 47 0.66 2.15 4.86
C MET A 47 -0.64 1.65 4.25
N PHE A 48 -0.71 1.52 2.93
CA PHE A 48 -1.94 1.19 2.19
C PHE A 48 -2.03 -0.25 1.70
N ASP A 49 -0.99 -1.07 1.82
CA ASP A 49 -1.08 -2.51 1.51
C ASP A 49 -2.09 -3.24 2.42
N GLU A 50 -2.33 -2.74 3.62
CA GLU A 50 -3.35 -3.25 4.54
C GLU A 50 -4.69 -2.49 4.46
N VAL A 51 -4.69 -1.24 4.02
CA VAL A 51 -5.87 -0.39 3.91
C VAL A 51 -6.38 -0.40 2.47
N THR A 52 -7.40 -1.14 2.26
CA THR A 52 -8.30 -1.20 1.13
C THR A 52 -8.24 -0.09 0.10
N GLY A 53 -7.85 -0.42 -1.08
CA GLY A 53 -8.48 -0.07 -2.36
C GLY A 53 -8.86 1.36 -2.68
N GLU A 54 -8.58 2.35 -1.85
CA GLU A 54 -8.79 3.75 -2.16
C GLU A 54 -7.75 4.22 -3.19
N GLU A 55 -8.18 4.99 -4.18
CA GLU A 55 -7.27 5.57 -5.16
C GLU A 55 -6.43 6.63 -4.43
N LEU A 56 -5.12 6.46 -4.45
CA LEU A 56 -4.17 7.48 -4.03
C LEU A 56 -4.34 8.67 -5.00
N ILE A 57 -4.90 9.78 -4.50
CA ILE A 57 -5.13 11.00 -5.25
C ILE A 57 -3.90 11.91 -5.12
N GLU A 58 -3.64 12.78 -6.08
CA GLU A 58 -2.49 13.67 -6.23
C GLU A 58 -1.84 14.21 -4.93
N TYR A 59 -0.59 13.76 -4.62
CA TYR A 59 0.05 13.83 -3.29
C TYR A 59 1.05 14.97 -3.07
N LYS A 60 1.15 15.96 -3.92
CA LYS A 60 2.27 16.93 -3.88
C LYS A 60 2.42 17.71 -2.58
N GLU A 61 1.31 18.05 -1.91
CA GLU A 61 1.35 18.82 -0.64
C GLU A 61 1.62 17.95 0.60
N GLN A 62 1.52 16.63 0.45
CA GLN A 62 1.56 15.66 1.55
C GLN A 62 2.95 15.01 1.68
N ILE A 63 3.81 15.22 0.69
CA ILE A 63 5.14 14.63 0.63
C ILE A 63 6.04 15.17 1.75
N GLU A 64 5.93 16.44 2.10
CA GLU A 64 6.82 17.08 3.07
C GLU A 64 6.69 16.50 4.49
N GLU A 65 5.46 16.27 4.97
CA GLU A 65 5.21 15.67 6.29
C GLU A 65 5.73 14.24 6.39
N MET A 66 5.60 13.46 5.31
CA MET A 66 6.08 12.08 5.28
C MET A 66 7.59 11.98 5.14
N GLN A 67 8.24 12.96 4.51
CA GLN A 67 9.71 13.01 4.39
C GLN A 67 10.39 13.01 5.74
N GLN A 68 9.84 13.73 6.73
CA GLN A 68 10.45 13.77 8.05
C GLN A 68 10.42 12.38 8.71
N ILE A 69 9.33 11.65 8.58
CA ILE A 69 9.22 10.28 9.12
C ILE A 69 10.25 9.35 8.46
N TYR A 70 10.46 9.50 7.14
CA TYR A 70 11.47 8.71 6.45
C TYR A 70 12.89 9.03 6.96
N LYS A 71 13.22 10.32 7.12
CA LYS A 71 14.50 10.77 7.67
C LYS A 71 14.74 10.21 9.08
N ASP A 72 13.71 10.09 9.89
CA ASP A 72 13.81 9.47 11.21
C ASP A 72 14.11 7.97 11.10
N VAL A 73 13.46 7.24 10.18
CA VAL A 73 13.77 5.82 9.91
C VAL A 73 15.22 5.65 9.48
N GLU A 74 15.69 6.49 8.54
CA GLU A 74 17.08 6.46 8.04
C GLU A 74 18.09 6.74 9.16
N ARG A 75 17.82 7.73 10.00
CA ARG A 75 18.67 8.07 11.15
C ARG A 75 18.78 6.91 12.13
N TYR A 76 17.68 6.32 12.56
CA TYR A 76 17.69 5.16 13.46
C TYR A 76 18.35 3.93 12.83
N ALA A 77 18.12 3.69 11.53
CA ALA A 77 18.77 2.59 10.82
C ALA A 77 20.30 2.71 10.84
N LEU A 78 20.86 3.90 10.66
CA LEU A 78 22.31 4.14 10.68
C LEU A 78 22.90 4.13 12.10
N GLU A 79 22.16 4.61 13.11
CA GLU A 79 22.53 4.47 14.52
C GLU A 79 22.63 2.99 14.90
N ILE A 80 21.63 2.19 14.60
CA ILE A 80 21.59 0.74 14.86
C ILE A 80 22.65 0.00 14.04
N ALA A 81 22.89 0.41 12.78
CA ALA A 81 23.96 -0.14 11.97
C ALA A 81 25.35 0.07 12.61
N SER A 82 25.56 1.23 13.24
CA SER A 82 26.81 1.51 13.95
C SER A 82 27.05 0.53 15.11
N ASN A 83 26.00 0.18 15.85
CA ASN A 83 26.06 -0.82 16.90
C ASN A 83 26.27 -2.23 16.35
N THR A 84 25.50 -2.59 15.29
CA THR A 84 25.48 -3.94 14.70
C THR A 84 26.82 -4.30 14.04
N PHE A 85 27.37 -3.40 13.24
CA PHE A 85 28.56 -3.67 12.44
C PHE A 85 29.85 -3.19 13.09
N GLY A 86 29.77 -2.38 14.14
CA GLY A 86 30.93 -1.76 14.81
C GLY A 86 31.59 -0.69 13.93
N GLY A 87 31.59 0.53 14.39
CA GLY A 87 32.06 1.73 13.67
C GLY A 87 30.99 2.81 13.72
N THR A 88 31.16 3.88 12.95
CA THR A 88 30.21 5.01 12.94
C THR A 88 29.70 5.24 11.55
N PHE A 89 28.41 4.99 11.33
CA PHE A 89 27.69 5.47 10.16
C PHE A 89 27.21 6.90 10.44
N ILE A 90 27.47 7.81 9.52
CA ILE A 90 27.09 9.22 9.67
C ILE A 90 25.81 9.44 8.87
N TYR A 91 24.75 9.86 9.57
CA TYR A 91 23.53 10.30 8.92
C TYR A 91 23.69 11.71 8.35
N TYR A 92 23.29 11.89 7.11
CA TYR A 92 23.24 13.19 6.44
C TYR A 92 21.83 13.47 5.94
N ALA A 93 21.16 14.46 6.53
CA ALA A 93 19.82 14.91 6.10
C ALA A 93 19.83 15.51 4.67
N ASP A 94 20.98 16.00 4.21
CA ASP A 94 21.21 16.50 2.85
C ASP A 94 21.94 15.43 2.04
N THR A 95 21.25 14.84 1.08
CA THR A 95 21.75 13.78 0.19
C THR A 95 23.08 14.18 -0.50
N LYS A 96 23.29 15.47 -0.80
CA LYS A 96 24.55 15.94 -1.41
C LYS A 96 25.78 15.77 -0.53
N LYS A 97 25.61 15.56 0.78
CA LYS A 97 26.67 15.29 1.75
C LYS A 97 26.95 13.81 1.93
N GLN A 98 26.08 12.93 1.43
CA GLN A 98 26.27 11.49 1.46
C GLN A 98 27.45 11.09 0.56
N LYS A 99 28.04 9.90 0.82
CA LYS A 99 29.09 9.34 -0.07
C LYS A 99 28.49 9.12 -1.45
N CYS A 100 29.13 9.69 -2.44
CA CYS A 100 28.75 9.58 -3.84
C CYS A 100 29.78 8.75 -4.60
N PHE A 101 29.30 7.80 -5.42
CA PHE A 101 30.10 7.12 -6.41
C PHE A 101 29.60 7.48 -7.80
N SER A 102 30.54 7.66 -8.74
CA SER A 102 30.19 7.90 -10.15
C SER A 102 31.24 7.32 -11.08
N PHE A 103 30.81 6.93 -12.27
CA PHE A 103 31.69 6.55 -13.35
C PHE A 103 31.14 7.04 -14.69
N LYS A 104 32.03 7.13 -15.69
CA LYS A 104 31.63 7.50 -17.05
C LYS A 104 31.74 6.32 -17.98
N ASP A 105 30.67 6.10 -18.75
CA ASP A 105 30.65 5.23 -19.91
C ASP A 105 30.27 6.05 -21.13
N LYS A 106 31.16 6.13 -22.13
CA LYS A 106 31.00 6.96 -23.33
C LYS A 106 30.70 8.41 -22.96
N SER A 107 29.55 8.94 -23.33
CA SER A 107 29.07 10.30 -23.07
C SER A 107 28.20 10.44 -21.81
N HIS A 108 27.97 9.35 -21.09
CA HIS A 108 27.07 9.29 -19.96
C HIS A 108 27.84 9.13 -18.64
N GLU A 109 27.37 9.79 -17.59
CA GLU A 109 27.90 9.67 -16.24
C GLU A 109 26.81 9.08 -15.36
N PHE A 110 27.07 7.89 -14.79
CA PHE A 110 26.19 7.19 -13.86
C PHE A 110 26.64 7.48 -12.44
N TYR A 111 25.72 7.77 -11.52
CA TYR A 111 26.05 8.08 -10.14
C TYR A 111 24.98 7.64 -9.15
N CYS A 112 25.40 7.37 -7.90
CA CYS A 112 24.53 7.13 -6.76
C CYS A 112 25.06 7.83 -5.51
N TYR A 113 24.15 8.20 -4.63
CA TYR A 113 24.41 8.60 -3.24
C TYR A 113 24.01 7.44 -2.34
N LEU A 114 24.78 7.18 -1.28
CA LEU A 114 24.58 6.05 -0.39
C LEU A 114 23.97 6.52 0.92
N ASP A 115 22.89 5.87 1.38
CA ASP A 115 22.27 6.15 2.68
C ASP A 115 23.26 5.83 3.81
N GLY A 116 23.93 4.67 3.75
CA GLY A 116 24.95 4.25 4.71
C GLY A 116 26.24 3.79 4.06
N TYR A 117 27.37 4.34 4.49
CA TYR A 117 28.72 3.96 4.06
C TYR A 117 29.66 3.90 5.24
N LEU A 118 30.32 2.76 5.43
CA LEU A 118 31.34 2.58 6.44
C LEU A 118 32.55 1.88 5.84
N GLU A 119 33.70 2.56 5.86
CA GLU A 119 34.97 2.02 5.41
C GLU A 119 35.82 1.59 6.60
N LYS A 120 36.28 0.33 6.58
CA LYS A 120 37.24 -0.26 7.51
C LYS A 120 38.51 -0.67 6.77
N ASP A 121 39.51 -1.18 7.48
CA ASP A 121 40.80 -1.53 6.87
C ASP A 121 40.67 -2.44 5.66
N ASN A 122 39.93 -3.54 5.80
CA ASN A 122 39.79 -4.58 4.76
C ASN A 122 38.35 -4.74 4.24
N GLU A 123 37.38 -3.96 4.76
CA GLU A 123 35.98 -4.12 4.46
C GLU A 123 35.30 -2.77 4.24
N VAL A 124 34.33 -2.76 3.33
CA VAL A 124 33.40 -1.65 3.16
C VAL A 124 32.00 -2.16 3.32
N ILE A 125 31.19 -1.48 4.12
CA ILE A 125 29.78 -1.80 4.33
C ILE A 125 28.94 -0.69 3.69
N VAL A 126 28.08 -1.12 2.77
CA VAL A 126 27.10 -0.27 2.08
C VAL A 126 25.71 -0.66 2.56
N ILE A 127 24.91 0.34 2.93
CA ILE A 127 23.56 0.15 3.43
C ILE A 127 22.59 1.02 2.63
N GLU A 128 21.59 0.41 2.07
CA GLU A 128 20.41 1.07 1.53
C GLU A 128 19.30 0.98 2.58
N VAL A 129 18.67 2.09 2.93
CA VAL A 129 17.59 2.14 3.93
C VAL A 129 16.24 2.22 3.22
N LYS A 130 15.31 1.38 3.63
CA LYS A 130 13.92 1.42 3.13
C LYS A 130 12.93 1.38 4.29
N ALA A 131 11.96 2.29 4.27
CA ALA A 131 10.86 2.31 5.25
C ALA A 131 9.80 1.24 4.92
N THR A 132 10.25 -0.01 4.81
CA THR A 132 9.42 -1.21 4.63
C THR A 132 9.71 -2.20 5.75
N THR A 133 8.92 -3.29 5.85
CA THR A 133 9.10 -4.26 6.94
C THR A 133 9.81 -5.53 6.49
N SER A 134 10.47 -6.20 7.43
CA SER A 134 11.16 -7.48 7.21
C SER A 134 10.20 -8.66 6.95
N LYS A 135 8.89 -8.52 7.20
CA LYS A 135 7.87 -9.55 7.01
C LYS A 135 7.98 -10.21 5.64
N LYS A 136 8.07 -9.41 4.58
CA LYS A 136 8.16 -9.90 3.19
C LYS A 136 9.39 -10.76 2.91
N TYR A 137 10.51 -10.57 3.63
CA TYR A 137 11.71 -11.41 3.53
C TYR A 137 11.62 -12.64 4.43
N LYS A 138 11.12 -12.49 5.67
CA LYS A 138 10.92 -13.58 6.63
C LYS A 138 9.92 -14.64 6.12
N GLU A 139 8.92 -14.24 5.33
CA GLU A 139 7.92 -15.13 4.73
C GLU A 139 8.37 -15.82 3.43
N LEU A 140 9.57 -15.51 2.92
CA LEU A 140 10.09 -16.20 1.74
C LEU A 140 10.56 -17.62 2.09
N GLY A 141 10.26 -18.56 1.21
CA GLY A 141 10.57 -19.99 1.37
C GLY A 141 9.34 -20.80 1.80
N ALA A 142 9.56 -21.97 2.39
CA ALA A 142 8.52 -22.79 2.99
C ALA A 142 8.59 -22.69 4.52
N LYS A 143 7.49 -23.00 5.22
CA LYS A 143 7.38 -22.89 6.68
C LYS A 143 8.57 -23.53 7.45
N ASN A 144 9.08 -24.66 6.95
CA ASN A 144 10.21 -25.37 7.57
C ASN A 144 11.53 -25.17 6.81
N LYS A 145 11.54 -24.33 5.77
CA LYS A 145 12.70 -24.05 4.92
C LYS A 145 12.65 -22.56 4.52
N PRO A 146 12.89 -21.66 5.47
CA PRO A 146 12.90 -20.22 5.17
C PRO A 146 14.06 -19.91 4.24
N LEU A 147 13.84 -18.95 3.33
CA LEU A 147 14.88 -18.49 2.40
C LEU A 147 15.93 -17.63 3.12
N PHE A 148 15.53 -16.89 4.15
CA PHE A 148 16.43 -16.13 5.01
C PHE A 148 16.37 -16.63 6.44
N ILE A 149 17.54 -16.71 7.09
CA ILE A 149 17.70 -17.08 8.51
C ILE A 149 18.12 -15.84 9.28
N GLU A 150 17.45 -15.59 10.42
CA GLU A 150 17.76 -14.49 11.31
C GLU A 150 18.92 -14.86 12.25
N LYS A 151 19.97 -14.01 12.29
CA LYS A 151 21.08 -14.07 13.23
C LYS A 151 21.25 -12.71 13.90
N GLY A 152 20.76 -12.57 15.11
CA GLY A 152 20.58 -11.26 15.72
C GLY A 152 19.60 -10.43 14.89
N ASN A 153 19.99 -9.23 14.50
CA ASN A 153 19.20 -8.38 13.62
C ASN A 153 19.58 -8.50 12.12
N ILE A 154 20.37 -9.50 11.73
CA ILE A 154 20.78 -9.73 10.34
C ILE A 154 20.01 -10.92 9.75
N LEU A 155 19.40 -10.72 8.59
CA LEU A 155 18.79 -11.78 7.76
C LEU A 155 19.79 -12.26 6.73
N ILE A 156 20.21 -13.51 6.83
CA ILE A 156 21.24 -14.14 5.97
C ILE A 156 20.56 -15.15 5.06
N LEU A 157 20.91 -15.14 3.78
CA LEU A 157 20.43 -16.11 2.82
C LEU A 157 20.78 -17.54 3.24
N ASN A 158 19.77 -18.41 3.29
CA ASN A 158 19.96 -19.84 3.57
C ASN A 158 20.48 -20.58 2.34
N GLN A 159 20.98 -21.79 2.54
CA GLN A 159 21.33 -22.69 1.43
C GLN A 159 20.06 -23.01 0.61
N ILE A 160 20.15 -22.77 -0.69
CA ILE A 160 19.04 -22.99 -1.61
C ILE A 160 19.18 -24.40 -2.19
N ASN A 161 18.12 -25.20 -2.04
CA ASN A 161 18.00 -26.45 -2.78
C ASN A 161 17.09 -26.19 -4.00
N GLU A 162 17.68 -26.24 -5.20
CA GLU A 162 16.97 -26.02 -6.46
C GLU A 162 15.87 -27.05 -6.74
N ASP A 163 15.97 -28.25 -6.13
CA ASP A 163 14.95 -29.29 -6.23
C ASP A 163 13.65 -28.94 -5.47
N ASP A 164 13.70 -27.98 -4.53
CA ASP A 164 12.51 -27.48 -3.84
C ASP A 164 11.83 -26.37 -4.65
N SER A 165 10.87 -26.77 -5.47
CA SER A 165 10.20 -25.87 -6.42
C SER A 165 9.56 -24.61 -5.79
N LEU A 166 9.14 -24.67 -4.51
CA LEU A 166 8.56 -23.51 -3.81
C LEU A 166 9.66 -22.55 -3.35
N VAL A 167 10.71 -23.07 -2.72
CA VAL A 167 11.86 -22.27 -2.26
C VAL A 167 12.53 -21.61 -3.46
N TYR A 168 12.78 -22.37 -4.53
CA TYR A 168 13.38 -21.85 -5.76
C TYR A 168 12.51 -20.75 -6.41
N ARG A 169 11.18 -20.92 -6.44
CA ARG A 169 10.26 -19.87 -6.95
C ARG A 169 10.33 -18.60 -6.12
N HIS A 170 10.43 -18.70 -4.79
CA HIS A 170 10.60 -17.55 -3.92
C HIS A 170 11.98 -16.91 -4.12
N TYR A 171 13.01 -17.70 -4.31
CA TYR A 171 14.34 -17.19 -4.67
C TYR A 171 14.33 -16.39 -5.98
N GLN A 172 13.66 -16.89 -7.02
CA GLN A 172 13.51 -16.18 -8.30
C GLN A 172 12.81 -14.82 -8.16
N ARG A 173 11.97 -14.63 -7.15
CA ARG A 173 11.34 -13.32 -6.89
C ARG A 173 12.34 -12.24 -6.48
N LEU A 174 13.50 -12.61 -5.96
CA LEU A 174 14.57 -11.63 -5.65
C LEU A 174 15.14 -10.98 -6.91
N PHE A 175 15.03 -11.66 -8.07
CA PHE A 175 15.49 -11.16 -9.36
C PHE A 175 14.36 -10.58 -10.25
N ASP A 176 13.13 -10.47 -9.74
CA ASP A 176 12.03 -9.78 -10.43
C ASP A 176 11.89 -8.36 -9.88
N PRO A 177 12.31 -7.30 -10.62
CA PRO A 177 12.25 -5.90 -10.15
C PRO A 177 10.83 -5.39 -9.91
N PHE A 178 9.81 -6.16 -10.34
CA PHE A 178 8.40 -5.86 -10.10
C PHE A 178 7.79 -6.65 -8.94
N SER A 179 8.57 -7.48 -8.26
CA SER A 179 8.14 -8.17 -7.05
C SER A 179 8.31 -7.29 -5.82
N SER A 180 7.55 -7.57 -4.74
CA SER A 180 7.61 -6.81 -3.48
C SER A 180 8.96 -6.85 -2.77
N VAL A 181 9.82 -7.82 -3.10
CA VAL A 181 11.17 -7.98 -2.55
C VAL A 181 12.25 -7.65 -3.56
N GLY A 182 12.10 -8.08 -4.82
CA GLY A 182 13.10 -7.91 -5.87
C GLY A 182 13.31 -6.45 -6.28
N GLN A 183 12.31 -5.58 -6.11
CA GLN A 183 12.46 -4.14 -6.37
C GLN A 183 13.61 -3.52 -5.52
N TYR A 184 13.75 -3.91 -4.25
CA TYR A 184 14.81 -3.40 -3.37
C TYR A 184 16.16 -4.09 -3.62
N VAL A 185 16.14 -5.36 -4.04
CA VAL A 185 17.36 -6.04 -4.51
C VAL A 185 17.89 -5.37 -5.78
N PHE A 186 17.00 -4.99 -6.68
CA PHE A 186 17.34 -4.28 -7.92
C PHE A 186 17.95 -2.91 -7.64
N ASP A 187 17.37 -2.14 -6.71
CA ASP A 187 17.91 -0.85 -6.27
C ASP A 187 19.37 -0.98 -5.78
N LEU A 188 19.62 -1.92 -4.87
CA LEU A 188 20.95 -2.14 -4.31
C LEU A 188 21.92 -2.75 -5.33
N ALA A 189 21.42 -3.53 -6.30
CA ALA A 189 22.25 -4.07 -7.39
C ALA A 189 22.72 -2.97 -8.36
N ILE A 190 21.87 -1.97 -8.65
CA ILE A 190 22.26 -0.78 -9.43
C ILE A 190 23.34 0.00 -8.68
N GLU A 191 23.17 0.24 -7.38
CA GLU A 191 24.19 0.90 -6.57
C GLU A 191 25.53 0.17 -6.63
N ARG A 192 25.49 -1.14 -6.36
CA ARG A 192 26.68 -1.98 -6.44
C ARG A 192 27.36 -1.86 -7.81
N TYR A 193 26.58 -1.90 -8.87
CA TYR A 193 27.10 -1.78 -10.23
C TYR A 193 27.83 -0.43 -10.44
N ILE A 194 27.23 0.66 -9.97
CA ILE A 194 27.83 1.99 -10.06
C ILE A 194 29.10 2.07 -9.20
N ILE A 195 29.08 1.53 -7.98
CA ILE A 195 30.22 1.51 -7.06
C ILE A 195 31.38 0.73 -7.66
N GLU A 196 31.16 -0.51 -8.14
CA GLU A 196 32.23 -1.35 -8.68
C GLU A 196 32.89 -0.74 -9.92
N ASN A 197 32.10 -0.11 -10.82
CA ASN A 197 32.65 0.62 -11.95
C ASN A 197 33.40 1.90 -11.53
N ALA A 198 32.89 2.64 -10.55
CA ALA A 198 33.56 3.83 -10.01
C ALA A 198 34.90 3.46 -9.35
N ILE A 199 34.97 2.38 -8.58
CA ILE A 199 36.19 1.87 -7.96
C ILE A 199 37.21 1.52 -9.04
N TYR A 200 36.78 0.77 -10.06
CA TYR A 200 37.69 0.35 -11.13
C TYR A 200 38.32 1.55 -11.87
N HIS A 201 37.54 2.62 -12.11
CA HIS A 201 37.98 3.78 -12.89
C HIS A 201 38.58 4.91 -12.06
N ASN A 202 38.08 5.16 -10.86
CA ASN A 202 38.32 6.41 -10.14
C ASN A 202 38.89 6.24 -8.71
N GLU A 203 38.63 5.08 -8.03
CA GLU A 203 39.02 4.85 -6.63
C GLU A 203 39.81 3.55 -6.44
N PRO A 204 40.98 3.34 -7.09
CA PRO A 204 41.70 2.06 -7.10
C PRO A 204 42.18 1.60 -5.71
N ASN A 205 42.25 2.50 -4.73
CA ASN A 205 42.55 2.18 -3.33
C ASN A 205 41.49 1.27 -2.67
N LEU A 206 40.28 1.23 -3.20
CA LEU A 206 39.20 0.38 -2.72
C LEU A 206 39.16 -0.99 -3.38
N LEU A 207 39.93 -1.25 -4.45
CA LEU A 207 39.89 -2.52 -5.21
C LEU A 207 40.15 -3.77 -4.37
N ASN A 208 40.95 -3.67 -3.32
CA ASN A 208 41.33 -4.80 -2.48
C ASN A 208 40.42 -4.97 -1.24
N LYS A 209 39.41 -4.11 -1.08
CA LYS A 209 38.49 -4.19 0.04
C LYS A 209 37.32 -5.12 -0.25
N ASN A 210 36.83 -5.80 0.79
CA ASN A 210 35.66 -6.69 0.70
C ASN A 210 34.38 -5.86 0.90
N PHE A 211 33.59 -5.68 -0.15
CA PHE A 211 32.34 -4.93 -0.08
C PHE A 211 31.18 -5.83 0.36
N LYS A 212 30.43 -5.36 1.36
CA LYS A 212 29.21 -5.96 1.87
C LYS A 212 28.01 -5.02 1.60
N TYR A 213 26.91 -5.60 1.17
CA TYR A 213 25.72 -4.84 0.74
C TYR A 213 24.51 -5.30 1.55
N TYR A 214 23.96 -4.37 2.33
CA TYR A 214 22.83 -4.63 3.21
C TYR A 214 21.65 -3.74 2.87
N LEU A 215 20.43 -4.30 2.97
CA LEU A 215 19.19 -3.55 2.99
C LEU A 215 18.73 -3.43 4.44
N ALA A 216 18.66 -2.20 4.97
CA ALA A 216 18.12 -1.90 6.29
C ALA A 216 16.61 -1.64 6.20
N ILE A 217 15.83 -2.40 6.95
CA ILE A 217 14.36 -2.35 6.95
C ILE A 217 13.82 -2.51 8.37
N LEU A 218 12.61 -2.03 8.62
CA LEU A 218 11.96 -2.15 9.92
C LEU A 218 11.65 -3.62 10.26
N ASN A 219 11.95 -4.03 11.49
CA ASN A 219 11.65 -5.38 11.96
C ASN A 219 10.14 -5.54 12.23
N SER A 220 9.46 -6.37 11.44
CA SER A 220 8.02 -6.65 11.58
C SER A 220 7.62 -7.27 12.92
N ASP A 221 8.57 -7.86 13.65
CA ASP A 221 8.31 -8.52 14.93
C ASP A 221 8.66 -7.63 16.13
N TYR A 222 9.30 -6.48 15.89
CA TYR A 222 9.62 -5.51 16.93
C TYR A 222 8.35 -5.02 17.62
N ILE A 223 8.38 -4.99 18.95
CA ILE A 223 7.31 -4.45 19.79
C ILE A 223 7.91 -3.36 20.68
N PHE A 224 7.42 -2.13 20.53
CA PHE A 224 7.89 -1.01 21.33
C PHE A 224 7.49 -1.17 22.79
N ASP A 225 8.45 -1.05 23.69
CA ASP A 225 8.26 -1.24 25.14
C ASP A 225 7.68 0.00 25.87
N GLY A 226 7.56 1.13 25.14
CA GLY A 226 7.01 2.38 25.67
C GLY A 226 8.01 3.21 26.47
N LYS A 227 9.32 3.10 26.20
CA LYS A 227 10.32 3.97 26.81
C LYS A 227 10.50 5.26 26.03
N TYR A 228 10.55 6.36 26.76
CA TYR A 228 10.74 7.71 26.23
C TYR A 228 11.85 8.44 26.99
N GLU A 229 12.56 9.30 26.28
CA GLU A 229 13.47 10.29 26.83
C GLU A 229 13.20 11.65 26.17
N ASN A 230 12.96 12.68 26.98
CA ASN A 230 12.57 14.01 26.48
C ASN A 230 11.39 13.96 25.51
N ASP A 231 10.37 13.19 25.83
CA ASP A 231 9.16 12.94 25.02
C ASP A 231 9.43 12.28 23.65
N GLN A 232 10.65 11.77 23.41
CA GLN A 232 10.98 11.01 22.20
C GLN A 232 11.06 9.51 22.51
N PRO A 233 10.51 8.63 21.64
CA PRO A 233 10.64 7.19 21.79
C PRO A 233 12.11 6.74 21.73
N ILE A 234 12.51 5.84 22.62
CA ILE A 234 13.81 5.18 22.58
C ILE A 234 13.62 3.76 22.06
N TYR A 235 14.24 3.47 20.93
CA TYR A 235 14.18 2.14 20.32
C TYR A 235 15.43 1.32 20.64
N THR A 236 15.25 0.00 20.74
CA THR A 236 16.36 -0.94 20.82
C THR A 236 16.90 -1.29 19.43
N ASP A 237 18.09 -1.90 19.36
CA ASP A 237 18.70 -2.33 18.09
C ASP A 237 17.85 -3.35 17.32
N GLU A 238 16.86 -3.97 17.99
CA GLU A 238 15.92 -4.89 17.35
C GLU A 238 14.91 -4.20 16.42
N LEU A 239 14.80 -2.86 16.42
CA LEU A 239 13.91 -2.12 15.53
C LEU A 239 14.21 -2.35 14.05
N ILE A 240 15.48 -2.58 13.70
CA ILE A 240 15.94 -2.71 12.31
C ILE A 240 16.46 -4.14 12.06
N ASN A 241 16.03 -4.72 10.96
CA ASN A 241 16.67 -5.88 10.36
C ASN A 241 17.54 -5.46 9.18
N PHE A 242 18.73 -6.06 9.07
CA PHE A 242 19.64 -5.91 7.94
C PHE A 242 19.59 -7.15 7.07
N VAL A 243 19.13 -7.05 5.84
CA VAL A 243 19.12 -8.18 4.89
C VAL A 243 20.46 -8.19 4.16
N ASP A 244 21.23 -9.26 4.33
CA ASP A 244 22.49 -9.45 3.60
C ASP A 244 22.17 -9.84 2.14
N LEU A 245 22.40 -8.90 1.24
CA LEU A 245 22.19 -9.07 -0.20
C LEU A 245 23.50 -9.11 -0.98
N THR A 246 24.63 -9.27 -0.29
CA THR A 246 25.96 -9.25 -0.91
C THR A 246 26.12 -10.23 -2.06
N ASP A 247 25.72 -11.49 -1.87
CA ASP A 247 25.83 -12.50 -2.93
C ASP A 247 24.75 -12.34 -4.01
N ILE A 248 23.54 -11.96 -3.62
CA ILE A 248 22.41 -11.76 -4.56
C ILE A 248 22.68 -10.60 -5.51
N THR A 249 23.12 -9.45 -5.00
CA THR A 249 23.43 -8.30 -5.85
C THR A 249 24.60 -8.57 -6.80
N ARG A 250 25.58 -9.42 -6.39
CA ARG A 250 26.66 -9.86 -7.27
C ARG A 250 26.14 -10.67 -8.46
N LEU A 251 25.21 -11.58 -8.22
CA LEU A 251 24.60 -12.39 -9.28
C LEU A 251 23.77 -11.55 -10.26
N TYR A 252 23.32 -10.35 -9.83
CA TYR A 252 22.53 -9.47 -10.67
C TYR A 252 23.37 -8.58 -11.62
N LEU A 253 24.67 -8.42 -11.37
CA LEU A 253 25.53 -7.51 -12.14
C LEU A 253 25.50 -7.71 -13.67
N PRO A 254 25.52 -8.95 -14.22
CA PRO A 254 25.46 -9.13 -15.67
C PRO A 254 24.17 -8.61 -16.29
N GLU A 255 23.03 -8.71 -15.57
CA GLU A 255 21.75 -8.18 -16.04
C GLU A 255 21.74 -6.65 -15.97
N ILE A 256 22.29 -6.05 -14.90
CA ILE A 256 22.40 -4.59 -14.76
C ILE A 256 23.26 -4.00 -15.89
N GLN A 257 24.38 -4.65 -16.23
CA GLN A 257 25.23 -4.23 -17.36
C GLN A 257 24.45 -4.18 -18.67
N LYS A 258 23.68 -5.24 -18.97
CA LYS A 258 22.85 -5.30 -20.16
C LYS A 258 21.79 -4.20 -20.17
N ILE A 259 21.15 -3.95 -19.02
CA ILE A 259 20.16 -2.88 -18.86
C ILE A 259 20.80 -1.51 -19.12
N GLN A 260 22.02 -1.27 -18.62
CA GLN A 260 22.74 -0.03 -18.90
C GLN A 260 22.97 0.16 -20.40
N ASP A 261 23.46 -0.89 -21.09
CA ASP A 261 23.68 -0.84 -22.54
C ASP A 261 22.39 -0.51 -23.30
N ASP A 262 21.27 -1.09 -22.88
CA ASP A 262 19.96 -0.81 -23.46
C ASP A 262 19.53 0.65 -23.20
N ILE A 263 19.70 1.17 -21.99
CA ILE A 263 19.39 2.56 -21.62
C ILE A 263 20.23 3.53 -22.48
N VAL A 264 21.54 3.33 -22.57
CA VAL A 264 22.43 4.18 -23.37
C VAL A 264 22.00 4.19 -24.84
N ASN A 265 21.71 3.01 -25.40
CA ASN A 265 21.23 2.89 -26.77
C ASN A 265 19.91 3.63 -27.01
N GLU A 266 18.96 3.59 -26.05
CA GLU A 266 17.67 4.30 -26.18
C GLU A 266 17.84 5.82 -26.09
N ILE A 267 18.71 6.30 -25.18
CA ILE A 267 19.02 7.72 -25.04
C ILE A 267 19.64 8.27 -26.33
N ASP A 268 20.57 7.53 -26.94
CA ASP A 268 21.29 7.96 -28.13
C ASP A 268 20.39 7.93 -29.39
N ARG A 269 19.48 6.95 -29.51
CA ARG A 269 18.59 6.82 -30.67
C ARG A 269 17.47 7.85 -30.70
N LYS A 270 16.98 8.29 -29.54
CA LYS A 270 15.86 9.23 -29.39
C LYS A 270 14.56 8.81 -30.06
N GLU A 271 14.41 7.55 -30.40
CA GLU A 271 13.22 7.00 -31.04
C GLU A 271 12.17 6.59 -30.02
N LEU A 272 10.93 7.02 -30.21
CA LEU A 272 9.79 6.56 -29.41
C LEU A 272 9.27 5.22 -29.96
N LYS A 273 9.61 4.11 -29.30
CA LYS A 273 9.15 2.77 -29.65
C LYS A 273 7.65 2.58 -29.41
N GLU A 274 7.06 1.56 -30.03
CA GLU A 274 5.68 1.17 -29.79
C GLU A 274 5.43 0.84 -28.31
N ALA A 275 4.25 1.25 -27.81
CA ALA A 275 3.85 0.98 -26.43
C ALA A 275 3.45 -0.49 -26.26
N ILE A 276 4.11 -1.18 -25.34
CA ILE A 276 3.76 -2.55 -24.94
C ILE A 276 3.27 -2.49 -23.50
N PHE A 277 2.01 -2.88 -23.29
CA PHE A 277 1.41 -2.95 -21.96
C PHE A 277 1.97 -4.14 -21.16
N GLY A 278 2.20 -3.96 -19.88
CA GLY A 278 2.68 -5.00 -18.99
C GLY A 278 2.75 -4.53 -17.54
N LYS A 279 3.28 -5.37 -16.64
CA LYS A 279 3.48 -5.05 -15.23
C LYS A 279 4.15 -3.68 -15.02
N LYS A 280 5.09 -3.33 -15.88
CA LYS A 280 5.80 -2.04 -15.87
C LYS A 280 4.89 -0.80 -15.97
N CYS A 281 3.69 -0.95 -16.51
CA CYS A 281 2.73 0.15 -16.68
C CYS A 281 1.86 0.38 -15.44
N CYS A 282 1.54 -0.70 -14.72
CA CYS A 282 0.69 -0.69 -13.52
C CYS A 282 1.20 -1.78 -12.59
N ILE A 283 2.24 -1.49 -11.79
CA ILE A 283 2.81 -2.46 -10.85
C ILE A 283 1.81 -2.77 -9.75
N ASN A 284 1.21 -1.73 -9.22
CA ASN A 284 0.09 -1.77 -8.28
C ASN A 284 -0.72 -0.46 -8.40
N LYS A 285 -1.70 -0.26 -7.53
CA LYS A 285 -2.54 0.96 -7.55
C LYS A 285 -1.75 2.25 -7.31
N VAL A 286 -0.64 2.17 -6.60
CA VAL A 286 0.22 3.29 -6.21
C VAL A 286 1.30 3.57 -7.26
N ASN A 287 1.79 2.53 -7.95
CA ASN A 287 2.89 2.60 -8.91
C ASN A 287 2.43 2.56 -10.35
N GLU A 288 1.45 3.38 -10.68
CA GLU A 288 1.06 3.58 -12.06
C GLU A 288 2.10 4.43 -12.79
N CYS A 289 2.43 4.01 -14.02
CA CYS A 289 3.32 4.80 -14.87
C CYS A 289 2.68 6.15 -15.19
N MET A 290 3.38 7.26 -14.96
CA MET A 290 2.90 8.62 -15.25
C MET A 290 2.47 8.81 -16.71
N PHE A 291 3.05 8.04 -17.61
CA PHE A 291 2.74 8.07 -19.05
C PHE A 291 1.64 7.05 -19.46
N LEU A 292 0.98 6.37 -18.52
CA LEU A 292 -0.03 5.37 -18.85
C LEU A 292 -1.15 5.95 -19.74
N LYS A 293 -1.66 7.13 -19.40
CA LYS A 293 -2.71 7.82 -20.17
C LYS A 293 -2.26 8.21 -21.59
N ILE A 294 -0.97 8.45 -21.80
CA ILE A 294 -0.39 8.76 -23.11
C ILE A 294 -0.21 7.48 -23.93
N CYS A 295 0.32 6.42 -23.30
CA CYS A 295 0.55 5.15 -24.00
C CYS A 295 -0.75 4.37 -24.25
N PHE A 296 -1.70 4.42 -23.33
CA PHE A 296 -2.93 3.62 -23.34
C PHE A 296 -4.13 4.44 -22.82
N PRO A 297 -4.57 5.48 -23.57
CA PRO A 297 -5.59 6.43 -23.09
C PRO A 297 -6.91 5.76 -22.73
N PHE A 298 -7.30 4.69 -23.42
CA PHE A 298 -8.60 4.01 -23.23
C PHE A 298 -8.67 3.13 -21.97
N LEU A 299 -7.54 2.80 -21.34
CA LEU A 299 -7.53 1.87 -20.19
C LEU A 299 -8.10 2.48 -18.91
N LYS A 300 -8.17 3.82 -18.82
CA LYS A 300 -8.73 4.55 -17.68
C LYS A 300 -10.18 4.99 -17.89
N GLU A 301 -10.71 4.77 -19.09
CA GLU A 301 -12.10 5.10 -19.40
C GLU A 301 -13.05 4.01 -18.90
N LYS A 302 -14.29 4.41 -18.61
CA LYS A 302 -15.38 3.48 -18.31
C LYS A 302 -15.60 2.50 -19.46
N GLY A 303 -15.74 1.23 -19.12
CA GLY A 303 -15.85 0.15 -20.11
C GLY A 303 -14.51 -0.45 -20.53
N SER A 304 -13.43 -0.13 -19.82
CA SER A 304 -12.11 -0.75 -20.02
C SER A 304 -12.12 -2.25 -19.73
N ILE A 305 -11.32 -3.01 -20.49
CA ILE A 305 -11.08 -4.44 -20.22
C ILE A 305 -10.54 -4.69 -18.80
N LEU A 306 -9.87 -3.71 -18.22
CA LEU A 306 -9.33 -3.81 -16.85
C LEU A 306 -10.42 -3.94 -15.79
N GLU A 307 -11.64 -3.50 -16.08
CA GLU A 307 -12.79 -3.56 -15.16
C GLU A 307 -13.33 -4.98 -14.93
N TYR A 308 -13.05 -5.95 -15.83
CA TYR A 308 -13.50 -7.32 -15.62
C TYR A 308 -13.01 -7.86 -14.27
N MET A 309 -13.97 -8.23 -13.42
CA MET A 309 -13.70 -8.79 -12.09
C MET A 309 -13.25 -10.26 -12.22
N ASN A 310 -12.41 -10.70 -11.28
CA ASN A 310 -12.05 -12.10 -11.01
C ASN A 310 -11.41 -12.90 -12.17
N THR A 311 -11.59 -12.52 -13.42
CA THR A 311 -11.08 -13.28 -14.57
C THR A 311 -9.65 -12.89 -14.89
N LYS A 312 -8.74 -13.85 -14.77
CA LYS A 312 -7.32 -13.69 -15.09
C LYS A 312 -7.02 -14.08 -16.56
N LYS A 313 -7.84 -14.92 -17.17
CA LYS A 313 -7.62 -15.49 -18.51
C LYS A 313 -8.93 -15.62 -19.27
N PHE A 314 -8.90 -15.29 -20.56
CA PHE A 314 -10.05 -15.22 -21.47
C PHE A 314 -9.90 -16.19 -22.64
N GLY A 315 -11.01 -16.76 -23.07
CA GLY A 315 -11.14 -17.59 -24.25
C GLY A 315 -10.38 -18.91 -24.21
N PRO A 316 -10.45 -19.69 -25.32
CA PRO A 316 -9.82 -21.01 -25.43
C PRO A 316 -8.29 -20.96 -25.27
N MET A 317 -7.65 -19.89 -25.76
CA MET A 317 -6.21 -19.70 -25.68
C MET A 317 -5.75 -19.17 -24.31
N ARG A 318 -6.67 -18.98 -23.36
CA ARG A 318 -6.39 -18.49 -22.00
C ARG A 318 -5.59 -17.18 -21.97
N LEU A 319 -5.95 -16.22 -22.83
CA LEU A 319 -5.27 -14.93 -22.95
C LEU A 319 -5.43 -14.10 -21.68
N THR A 320 -4.37 -13.42 -21.27
CA THR A 320 -4.39 -12.47 -20.15
C THR A 320 -4.91 -11.11 -20.62
N LYS A 321 -5.35 -10.24 -19.68
CA LYS A 321 -5.70 -8.85 -20.01
C LYS A 321 -4.53 -8.14 -20.71
N GLU A 322 -3.31 -8.34 -20.25
CA GLU A 322 -2.09 -7.80 -20.84
C GLU A 322 -1.93 -8.23 -22.32
N SER A 323 -2.07 -9.54 -22.60
CA SER A 323 -1.99 -10.06 -23.96
C SER A 323 -3.09 -9.49 -24.87
N LEU A 324 -4.30 -9.31 -24.34
CA LEU A 324 -5.44 -8.76 -25.09
C LEU A 324 -5.23 -7.26 -25.40
N ILE A 325 -4.74 -6.49 -24.44
CA ILE A 325 -4.41 -5.07 -24.63
C ILE A 325 -3.36 -4.91 -25.72
N ASN A 326 -2.31 -5.74 -25.70
CA ASN A 326 -1.26 -5.72 -26.73
C ASN A 326 -1.74 -6.20 -28.11
N GLN A 327 -2.93 -6.81 -28.21
CA GLN A 327 -3.64 -7.14 -29.44
C GLN A 327 -4.66 -6.06 -29.85
N GLY A 328 -4.66 -4.89 -29.17
CA GLY A 328 -5.59 -3.80 -29.48
C GLY A 328 -7.00 -3.97 -28.89
N LYS A 329 -7.20 -4.89 -27.93
CA LYS A 329 -8.48 -5.12 -27.27
C LYS A 329 -8.51 -4.36 -25.94
N TYR A 330 -9.16 -3.20 -25.93
CA TYR A 330 -9.12 -2.26 -24.78
C TYR A 330 -10.42 -2.20 -23.99
N LYS A 331 -11.55 -2.56 -24.62
CA LYS A 331 -12.89 -2.40 -24.05
C LYS A 331 -13.47 -3.73 -23.60
N LEU A 332 -14.41 -3.69 -22.65
CA LEU A 332 -15.23 -4.85 -22.29
C LEU A 332 -15.86 -5.46 -23.55
N THR A 333 -16.27 -4.62 -24.50
CA THR A 333 -16.94 -5.02 -25.75
C THR A 333 -16.02 -5.70 -26.77
N ASP A 334 -14.72 -5.60 -26.65
CA ASP A 334 -13.76 -6.24 -27.55
C ASP A 334 -13.58 -7.74 -27.26
N ILE A 335 -14.11 -8.23 -26.12
CA ILE A 335 -14.04 -9.63 -25.73
C ILE A 335 -15.31 -10.34 -26.20
N GLU A 336 -15.20 -11.45 -26.88
CA GLU A 336 -16.34 -12.26 -27.29
C GLU A 336 -17.11 -12.77 -26.07
N LYS A 337 -18.45 -12.68 -26.06
CA LYS A 337 -19.29 -13.17 -24.95
C LYS A 337 -19.04 -14.65 -24.64
N SER A 338 -18.75 -15.46 -25.64
CA SER A 338 -18.39 -16.87 -25.51
C SER A 338 -17.10 -17.12 -24.71
N TRP A 339 -16.25 -16.12 -24.57
CA TRP A 339 -15.02 -16.18 -23.77
C TRP A 339 -15.23 -15.84 -22.30
N LEU A 340 -16.39 -15.31 -21.95
CA LEU A 340 -16.75 -14.92 -20.58
C LEU A 340 -17.41 -16.10 -19.87
N THR A 341 -16.61 -16.89 -19.17
CA THR A 341 -17.09 -18.06 -18.41
C THR A 341 -17.54 -17.70 -16.98
N ASP A 342 -17.09 -16.58 -16.44
CA ASP A 342 -17.52 -16.05 -15.14
C ASP A 342 -18.81 -15.23 -15.35
N LYS A 343 -19.87 -15.60 -14.62
CA LYS A 343 -21.19 -14.95 -14.72
C LYS A 343 -21.14 -13.47 -14.35
N ASN A 344 -20.25 -13.08 -13.41
CA ASN A 344 -20.07 -11.67 -13.05
C ASN A 344 -19.53 -10.85 -14.24
N ASN A 345 -18.67 -11.43 -15.08
CA ASN A 345 -18.18 -10.76 -16.28
C ASN A 345 -19.27 -10.59 -17.34
N LEU A 346 -20.18 -11.56 -17.46
CA LEU A 346 -21.35 -11.44 -18.33
C LEU A 346 -22.27 -10.32 -17.81
N ILE A 347 -22.55 -10.28 -16.51
CA ILE A 347 -23.33 -9.21 -15.87
C ILE A 347 -22.68 -7.84 -16.13
N GLN A 348 -21.35 -7.73 -15.92
CA GLN A 348 -20.62 -6.49 -16.18
C GLN A 348 -20.79 -6.03 -17.63
N ARG A 349 -20.60 -6.94 -18.57
CA ARG A 349 -20.73 -6.69 -19.99
C ARG A 349 -22.13 -6.23 -20.38
N GLU A 350 -23.17 -6.93 -19.90
CA GLU A 350 -24.58 -6.63 -20.19
C GLU A 350 -25.01 -5.29 -19.59
N CYS A 351 -24.63 -5.01 -18.34
CA CYS A 351 -24.90 -3.72 -17.70
C CYS A 351 -24.25 -2.56 -18.46
N PHE A 352 -23.01 -2.75 -18.96
CA PHE A 352 -22.32 -1.73 -19.74
C PHE A 352 -22.98 -1.51 -21.11
N GLU A 353 -23.28 -2.59 -21.86
CA GLU A 353 -23.87 -2.50 -23.21
C GLU A 353 -25.28 -1.91 -23.21
N ASN A 354 -26.10 -2.29 -22.22
CA ASN A 354 -27.51 -1.91 -22.17
C ASN A 354 -27.76 -0.69 -21.28
N ASN A 355 -26.73 -0.16 -20.62
CA ASN A 355 -26.84 0.89 -19.60
C ASN A 355 -27.89 0.57 -18.52
N THR A 356 -27.84 -0.66 -18.00
CA THR A 356 -28.79 -1.18 -17.01
C THR A 356 -28.09 -1.50 -15.69
N THR A 357 -28.90 -1.71 -14.65
CA THR A 357 -28.44 -2.14 -13.33
C THR A 357 -28.85 -3.59 -13.10
N TYR A 358 -27.92 -4.43 -12.69
CA TYR A 358 -28.21 -5.79 -12.22
C TYR A 358 -28.52 -5.78 -10.72
N ILE A 359 -29.60 -6.45 -10.30
CA ILE A 359 -30.02 -6.54 -8.89
C ILE A 359 -30.52 -7.96 -8.62
N ASN A 360 -29.88 -8.66 -7.68
CA ASN A 360 -30.38 -9.91 -7.13
C ASN A 360 -31.16 -9.61 -5.84
N LYS A 361 -32.46 -9.35 -5.98
CA LYS A 361 -33.34 -8.95 -4.88
C LYS A 361 -33.38 -9.99 -3.76
N GLU A 362 -33.44 -11.28 -4.09
CA GLU A 362 -33.51 -12.35 -3.10
C GLU A 362 -32.28 -12.41 -2.21
N LYS A 363 -31.07 -12.35 -2.81
CA LYS A 363 -29.82 -12.33 -2.05
C LYS A 363 -29.74 -11.14 -1.11
N ILE A 364 -30.04 -9.93 -1.61
CA ILE A 364 -30.03 -8.70 -0.82
C ILE A 364 -31.03 -8.81 0.33
N GLN A 365 -32.26 -9.25 0.08
CA GLN A 365 -33.31 -9.36 1.08
C GLN A 365 -32.95 -10.36 2.20
N LYS A 366 -32.43 -11.56 1.83
CA LYS A 366 -31.98 -12.55 2.81
C LYS A 366 -30.82 -12.05 3.66
N ALA A 367 -29.85 -11.32 3.07
CA ALA A 367 -28.75 -10.75 3.83
C ALA A 367 -29.21 -9.65 4.79
N ILE A 368 -30.09 -8.74 4.34
CA ILE A 368 -30.69 -7.70 5.19
C ILE A 368 -31.48 -8.30 6.37
N SER A 369 -32.18 -9.42 6.15
CA SER A 369 -32.96 -10.08 7.21
C SER A 369 -32.12 -10.65 8.36
N MET A 370 -30.80 -10.77 8.17
CA MET A 370 -29.88 -11.17 9.24
C MET A 370 -29.53 -10.06 10.22
N LEU A 371 -29.74 -8.79 9.82
CA LEU A 371 -29.40 -7.64 10.64
C LEU A 371 -30.35 -7.53 11.84
N LYS A 372 -29.78 -7.40 13.03
CA LYS A 372 -30.50 -7.23 14.30
C LYS A 372 -30.36 -5.77 14.76
N TYR A 373 -31.45 -5.23 15.28
CA TYR A 373 -31.47 -3.87 15.83
C TYR A 373 -31.14 -3.86 17.33
N PRO A 374 -30.51 -2.77 17.83
CA PRO A 374 -30.03 -1.62 17.05
C PRO A 374 -28.89 -1.99 16.11
N ILE A 375 -28.75 -1.24 14.98
CA ILE A 375 -27.60 -1.34 14.10
C ILE A 375 -26.65 -0.17 14.42
N TYR A 376 -25.41 -0.50 14.73
CA TYR A 376 -24.31 0.44 14.93
C TYR A 376 -23.49 0.50 13.65
N HIS A 377 -23.65 1.55 12.85
CA HIS A 377 -22.82 1.79 11.67
C HIS A 377 -21.49 2.38 12.11
N LEU A 378 -20.44 1.57 12.17
CA LEU A 378 -19.12 1.91 12.74
C LEU A 378 -18.09 2.09 11.64
N ASP A 379 -17.28 3.13 11.80
CA ASP A 379 -16.08 3.37 10.98
C ASP A 379 -14.93 3.88 11.86
N PHE A 380 -13.70 3.46 11.53
CA PHE A 380 -12.46 3.81 12.23
C PHE A 380 -11.49 4.53 11.32
N GLU A 381 -10.79 5.53 11.89
CA GLU A 381 -9.61 6.13 11.28
C GLU A 381 -8.35 5.78 12.09
N SER A 382 -7.26 5.43 11.38
CA SER A 382 -6.01 5.02 11.98
C SER A 382 -4.79 5.64 11.31
N PHE A 383 -3.70 5.76 12.06
CA PHE A 383 -2.42 6.26 11.58
C PHE A 383 -1.35 5.16 11.63
N PRO A 384 -0.98 4.56 10.50
CA PRO A 384 0.05 3.53 10.40
C PRO A 384 1.46 4.15 10.34
N CYS A 385 2.01 4.55 11.49
CA CYS A 385 3.35 5.13 11.52
C CYS A 385 4.43 4.05 11.30
N PRO A 386 5.43 4.28 10.42
CA PRO A 386 6.57 3.39 10.27
C PRO A 386 7.30 3.10 11.58
N LEU A 387 7.55 4.14 12.38
CA LEU A 387 8.14 4.01 13.70
C LEU A 387 7.04 3.88 14.77
N PRO A 388 7.06 2.85 15.62
CA PRO A 388 6.08 2.70 16.71
C PRO A 388 6.10 3.91 17.62
N ARG A 389 4.92 4.48 17.89
CA ARG A 389 4.78 5.68 18.72
C ARG A 389 4.42 5.34 20.17
N PHE A 390 3.63 4.29 20.35
CA PHE A 390 3.05 3.95 21.63
C PHE A 390 3.39 2.53 22.06
N ARG A 391 3.38 2.29 23.36
CA ARG A 391 3.66 0.97 23.92
C ARG A 391 2.81 -0.12 23.26
N PHE A 392 3.43 -1.28 22.96
CA PHE A 392 2.87 -2.45 22.26
C PHE A 392 2.66 -2.27 20.75
N GLU A 393 2.99 -1.13 20.19
CA GLU A 393 2.98 -0.98 18.73
C GLU A 393 4.17 -1.67 18.08
N LYS A 394 3.95 -2.10 16.86
CA LYS A 394 4.94 -2.58 15.89
C LYS A 394 5.13 -1.52 14.81
N PRO A 395 6.18 -1.60 13.99
CA PRO A 395 6.24 -0.84 12.76
C PRO A 395 4.96 -0.99 11.93
N TYR A 396 4.38 0.13 11.49
CA TYR A 396 3.10 0.21 10.78
C TYR A 396 1.87 -0.28 11.55
N SER A 397 1.91 -0.36 12.88
CA SER A 397 0.68 -0.56 13.66
C SER A 397 -0.36 0.52 13.32
N GLN A 398 -1.58 0.07 13.02
CA GLN A 398 -2.71 0.95 12.67
C GLN A 398 -3.29 1.59 13.93
N SER A 399 -2.61 2.62 14.45
CA SER A 399 -2.98 3.28 15.70
C SER A 399 -4.26 4.10 15.51
N LEU A 400 -5.35 3.66 16.14
CA LEU A 400 -6.65 4.34 16.03
C LEU A 400 -6.59 5.73 16.67
N PHE A 401 -7.07 6.73 15.94
CA PHE A 401 -7.20 8.11 16.42
C PHE A 401 -8.64 8.63 16.40
N GLN A 402 -9.53 7.97 15.65
CA GLN A 402 -10.93 8.40 15.50
C GLN A 402 -11.86 7.21 15.28
N PHE A 403 -13.11 7.35 15.72
CA PHE A 403 -14.25 6.58 15.22
C PHE A 403 -15.50 7.46 15.08
N SER A 404 -16.41 7.01 14.23
CA SER A 404 -17.78 7.51 14.14
C SER A 404 -18.77 6.34 14.21
N ILE A 405 -19.93 6.56 14.81
CA ILE A 405 -20.99 5.58 14.92
C ILE A 405 -22.34 6.27 14.66
N HIS A 406 -23.13 5.75 13.71
CA HIS A 406 -24.55 6.07 13.65
C HIS A 406 -25.36 4.92 14.23
N ILE A 407 -26.33 5.22 15.11
CA ILE A 407 -27.19 4.22 15.73
C ILE A 407 -28.56 4.23 15.07
N GLU A 408 -28.87 3.18 14.33
CA GLU A 408 -30.18 2.93 13.72
C GLU A 408 -31.01 2.01 14.62
N LYS A 409 -32.06 2.54 15.25
CA LYS A 409 -32.87 1.82 16.25
C LYS A 409 -33.88 0.87 15.61
N SER A 410 -34.43 1.25 14.48
CA SER A 410 -35.36 0.47 13.66
C SER A 410 -35.16 0.80 12.18
N PRO A 411 -35.70 0.02 11.22
CA PRO A 411 -35.46 0.27 9.79
C PRO A 411 -35.74 1.70 9.34
N GLY A 412 -34.66 2.42 8.94
CA GLY A 412 -34.75 3.80 8.47
C GLY A 412 -34.83 4.86 9.57
N GLU A 413 -34.86 4.47 10.84
CA GLU A 413 -34.89 5.39 11.98
C GLU A 413 -33.47 5.74 12.42
N CYS A 414 -32.84 6.66 11.70
CA CYS A 414 -31.52 7.20 12.00
C CYS A 414 -31.40 8.63 11.47
N ASN A 415 -30.87 9.54 12.27
CA ASN A 415 -30.65 10.93 11.91
C ASN A 415 -29.15 11.25 11.86
N ILE A 416 -28.72 11.92 10.81
CA ILE A 416 -27.30 12.23 10.54
C ILE A 416 -26.59 12.98 11.68
N ILE A 417 -27.30 13.76 12.48
CA ILE A 417 -26.71 14.57 13.57
C ILE A 417 -27.07 14.00 14.93
N LYS A 418 -28.35 13.69 15.17
CA LYS A 418 -28.82 13.30 16.51
C LYS A 418 -28.40 11.91 16.93
N ASP A 419 -28.27 10.99 15.96
CA ASP A 419 -27.93 9.59 16.21
C ASP A 419 -26.47 9.30 15.87
N ASN A 420 -25.63 10.34 15.65
CA ASN A 420 -24.20 10.24 15.47
C ASN A 420 -23.44 10.40 16.79
N TYR A 421 -22.57 9.46 17.05
CA TYR A 421 -21.63 9.45 18.18
C TYR A 421 -20.22 9.29 17.63
N SER A 422 -19.28 10.10 18.10
CA SER A 422 -17.91 10.08 17.60
C SER A 422 -16.91 10.31 18.71
N PHE A 423 -15.71 9.79 18.51
CA PHE A 423 -14.54 10.11 19.29
C PHE A 423 -13.41 10.50 18.35
N LEU A 424 -12.70 11.56 18.66
CA LEU A 424 -11.47 11.96 17.99
C LEU A 424 -10.48 12.37 19.08
N VAL A 425 -9.26 11.85 19.02
CA VAL A 425 -8.18 12.20 19.94
C VAL A 425 -7.97 13.71 20.02
N LYS A 426 -7.52 14.19 21.18
CA LYS A 426 -7.36 15.63 21.44
C LYS A 426 -6.05 16.18 20.89
N ASP A 427 -5.05 15.33 20.84
CA ASP A 427 -3.67 15.65 20.49
C ASP A 427 -2.97 14.46 19.84
N PHE A 428 -1.67 14.55 19.67
CA PHE A 428 -0.85 13.49 19.04
C PHE A 428 -0.32 12.45 20.06
N ASN A 429 -0.82 12.46 21.32
CA ASN A 429 -0.45 11.51 22.38
C ASN A 429 -1.28 10.23 22.34
N ASP A 430 -0.94 9.25 23.22
CA ASP A 430 -1.66 7.99 23.32
C ASP A 430 -3.03 8.16 24.02
N ASN A 431 -4.06 8.28 23.23
CA ASN A 431 -5.45 8.36 23.69
C ASN A 431 -6.24 7.06 23.39
N ARG A 432 -5.58 5.95 23.02
CA ARG A 432 -6.24 4.68 22.61
C ARG A 432 -7.11 4.10 23.72
N LYS A 433 -6.73 4.26 25.00
CA LYS A 433 -7.54 3.78 26.13
C LYS A 433 -8.87 4.55 26.24
N GLU A 434 -8.84 5.89 26.15
CA GLU A 434 -10.04 6.73 26.16
C GLU A 434 -10.96 6.39 24.97
N LEU A 435 -10.37 6.12 23.78
CA LEU A 435 -11.10 5.68 22.58
C LEU A 435 -11.85 4.37 22.86
N VAL A 436 -11.19 3.37 23.43
CA VAL A 436 -11.80 2.06 23.76
C VAL A 436 -12.93 2.24 24.77
N GLU A 437 -12.73 3.01 25.84
CA GLU A 437 -13.74 3.27 26.85
C GLU A 437 -14.99 3.90 26.26
N LYS A 438 -14.82 4.91 25.40
CA LYS A 438 -15.94 5.54 24.68
C LYS A 438 -16.64 4.59 23.70
N LEU A 439 -15.88 3.78 22.97
CA LEU A 439 -16.44 2.82 22.02
C LEU A 439 -17.35 1.81 22.72
N ILE A 440 -16.89 1.22 23.84
CA ILE A 440 -17.64 0.20 24.60
C ILE A 440 -18.79 0.78 25.42
N ASP A 441 -18.80 2.09 25.69
CA ASP A 441 -19.92 2.79 26.33
C ASP A 441 -21.06 3.08 25.35
N ILE A 442 -20.72 3.33 24.05
CA ILE A 442 -21.72 3.64 23.02
C ILE A 442 -22.34 2.37 22.46
N ILE A 443 -21.54 1.31 22.22
CA ILE A 443 -22.01 0.06 21.60
C ILE A 443 -22.51 -0.87 22.71
N ASP A 444 -23.82 -0.85 22.97
CA ASP A 444 -24.49 -1.78 23.89
C ASP A 444 -25.09 -2.97 23.13
N LEU A 445 -24.52 -4.16 23.36
CA LEU A 445 -24.93 -5.42 22.76
C LEU A 445 -25.54 -6.41 23.77
N GLU A 446 -25.92 -5.96 24.96
CA GLU A 446 -26.52 -6.84 25.99
C GLU A 446 -27.82 -7.48 25.53
N ASN A 447 -28.62 -6.74 24.77
CA ASN A 447 -29.90 -7.22 24.19
C ASN A 447 -29.75 -7.65 22.71
N GLY A 448 -28.53 -7.85 22.23
CA GLY A 448 -28.21 -8.10 20.83
C GLY A 448 -28.03 -6.81 20.02
N GLY A 449 -27.88 -6.95 18.72
CA GLY A 449 -27.61 -5.85 17.79
C GLY A 449 -26.66 -6.28 16.68
N THR A 450 -26.42 -5.38 15.74
CA THR A 450 -25.44 -5.56 14.65
C THR A 450 -24.47 -4.41 14.65
N VAL A 451 -23.18 -4.68 14.55
CA VAL A 451 -22.17 -3.66 14.23
C VAL A 451 -21.89 -3.75 12.74
N LEU A 452 -22.47 -2.81 11.99
CA LEU A 452 -22.36 -2.76 10.54
C LEU A 452 -21.14 -1.90 10.15
N VAL A 453 -20.30 -2.45 9.31
CA VAL A 453 -19.06 -1.83 8.84
C VAL A 453 -18.96 -1.92 7.32
N TYR A 454 -18.03 -1.21 6.73
CA TYR A 454 -17.72 -1.32 5.30
C TYR A 454 -16.29 -1.82 5.13
N ASN A 455 -16.10 -3.09 4.68
CA ASN A 455 -14.84 -3.81 4.68
C ASN A 455 -14.41 -4.31 6.07
N LYS A 456 -15.19 -5.23 6.59
CA LYS A 456 -15.09 -5.84 7.92
C LYS A 456 -13.69 -6.23 8.41
N ASN A 457 -12.77 -6.58 7.52
CA ASN A 457 -11.45 -7.06 7.92
C ASN A 457 -10.63 -5.97 8.62
N PHE A 458 -10.77 -4.73 8.21
CA PHE A 458 -10.08 -3.61 8.82
C PHE A 458 -10.53 -3.42 10.27
N GLU A 459 -11.83 -3.23 10.52
CA GLU A 459 -12.37 -3.00 11.86
C GLU A 459 -12.14 -4.20 12.78
N LYS A 460 -12.28 -5.42 12.25
CA LYS A 460 -11.99 -6.64 13.00
C LYS A 460 -10.56 -6.69 13.49
N ASN A 461 -9.59 -6.37 12.62
CA ASN A 461 -8.18 -6.38 13.00
C ASN A 461 -7.88 -5.31 14.05
N ARG A 462 -8.42 -4.09 13.88
CA ARG A 462 -8.25 -3.00 14.87
C ARG A 462 -8.81 -3.38 16.22
N LEU A 463 -10.01 -3.96 16.29
CA LEU A 463 -10.61 -4.44 17.53
C LEU A 463 -9.78 -5.57 18.18
N GLN A 464 -9.20 -6.47 17.38
CA GLN A 464 -8.33 -7.53 17.90
C GLN A 464 -7.00 -6.98 18.46
N GLU A 465 -6.44 -5.95 17.83
CA GLU A 465 -5.27 -5.24 18.38
C GLU A 465 -5.59 -4.55 19.70
N LEU A 466 -6.73 -3.86 19.79
CA LEU A 466 -7.18 -3.26 21.05
C LEU A 466 -7.40 -4.30 22.16
N ILE A 467 -7.92 -5.49 21.85
CA ILE A 467 -8.02 -6.62 22.80
C ILE A 467 -6.64 -7.01 23.33
N SER A 468 -5.63 -7.01 22.46
CA SER A 468 -4.26 -7.38 22.86
C SER A 468 -3.59 -6.31 23.70
N ILE A 469 -3.88 -5.03 23.42
CA ILE A 469 -3.30 -3.88 24.14
C ILE A 469 -4.00 -3.66 25.49
N PHE A 470 -5.34 -3.83 25.55
CA PHE A 470 -6.19 -3.57 26.71
C PHE A 470 -7.00 -4.82 27.10
N PRO A 471 -6.35 -5.84 27.68
CA PRO A 471 -7.01 -7.12 27.99
C PRO A 471 -8.17 -6.99 28.98
N GLU A 472 -8.23 -5.93 29.79
CA GLU A 472 -9.34 -5.62 30.69
C GLU A 472 -10.68 -5.40 29.97
N TYR A 473 -10.65 -4.96 28.70
CA TYR A 473 -11.86 -4.74 27.87
C TYR A 473 -12.20 -5.90 26.95
N THR A 474 -11.45 -7.01 27.01
CA THR A 474 -11.59 -8.18 26.09
C THR A 474 -13.03 -8.65 25.94
N SER A 475 -13.78 -8.76 27.03
CA SER A 475 -15.16 -9.30 27.00
C SER A 475 -16.09 -8.44 26.14
N LYS A 476 -16.05 -7.11 26.32
CA LYS A 476 -16.89 -6.17 25.56
C LYS A 476 -16.44 -6.06 24.11
N LEU A 477 -15.13 -5.95 23.86
CA LEU A 477 -14.59 -5.87 22.50
C LEU A 477 -14.85 -7.13 21.67
N ARG A 478 -14.81 -8.34 22.30
CA ARG A 478 -15.18 -9.59 21.61
C ARG A 478 -16.65 -9.61 21.19
N LYS A 479 -17.56 -9.11 22.05
CA LYS A 479 -18.99 -8.98 21.66
C LYS A 479 -19.13 -8.10 20.40
N ILE A 480 -18.37 -7.00 20.31
CA ILE A 480 -18.36 -6.13 19.12
C ILE A 480 -17.82 -6.90 17.89
N VAL A 481 -16.68 -7.60 18.02
CA VAL A 481 -16.12 -8.44 16.93
C VAL A 481 -17.12 -9.49 16.43
N ASP A 482 -17.83 -10.15 17.35
CA ASP A 482 -18.80 -11.21 17.01
C ASP A 482 -20.08 -10.65 16.35
N ALA A 483 -20.42 -9.37 16.64
CA ALA A 483 -21.56 -8.67 16.06
C ALA A 483 -21.25 -7.98 14.73
N LEU A 484 -19.98 -8.00 14.24
CA LEU A 484 -19.58 -7.35 13.00
C LEU A 484 -20.27 -7.98 11.77
N PHE A 485 -20.88 -7.13 10.96
CA PHE A 485 -21.45 -7.48 9.67
C PHE A 485 -20.94 -6.51 8.59
N ASP A 486 -20.60 -7.02 7.39
CA ASP A 486 -20.05 -6.20 6.30
C ASP A 486 -21.16 -5.76 5.34
N LEU A 487 -21.37 -4.47 5.20
CA LEU A 487 -22.33 -3.92 4.24
C LEU A 487 -21.91 -4.21 2.79
N MET A 488 -20.60 -4.27 2.51
CA MET A 488 -20.09 -4.61 1.18
C MET A 488 -20.51 -6.03 0.78
N ASP A 489 -20.67 -6.97 1.73
CA ASP A 489 -21.16 -8.33 1.46
C ASP A 489 -22.61 -8.33 0.96
N ILE A 490 -23.42 -7.35 1.36
CA ILE A 490 -24.80 -7.17 0.86
C ILE A 490 -24.79 -6.55 -0.54
N VAL A 491 -23.91 -5.61 -0.82
CA VAL A 491 -23.82 -4.95 -2.13
C VAL A 491 -23.17 -5.84 -3.17
N LYS A 492 -21.98 -6.36 -2.86
CA LYS A 492 -21.15 -7.14 -3.79
C LYS A 492 -21.55 -8.61 -3.80
N THR A 493 -21.13 -9.32 -2.85
CA THR A 493 -21.43 -10.71 -2.45
C THR A 493 -20.35 -11.22 -1.47
N ASN A 494 -20.66 -12.28 -0.73
CA ASN A 494 -19.70 -13.05 0.05
C ASN A 494 -20.06 -14.54 -0.04
N LYS A 495 -19.19 -15.33 -0.64
CA LYS A 495 -19.47 -16.76 -0.90
C LYS A 495 -19.91 -17.51 0.37
N GLU A 496 -19.18 -17.34 1.47
CA GLU A 496 -19.47 -18.07 2.72
C GLU A 496 -20.81 -17.64 3.34
N LEU A 497 -21.12 -16.34 3.30
CA LEU A 497 -22.39 -15.81 3.77
C LEU A 497 -23.55 -16.43 2.99
N TYR A 498 -23.50 -16.38 1.65
CA TYR A 498 -24.62 -16.83 0.82
C TYR A 498 -24.77 -18.35 0.78
N LEU A 499 -23.69 -19.13 0.92
CA LEU A 499 -23.78 -20.58 1.16
C LEU A 499 -24.57 -20.88 2.46
N ARG A 500 -24.28 -20.15 3.55
CA ARG A 500 -25.02 -20.29 4.83
C ARG A 500 -26.49 -19.87 4.71
N LEU A 501 -26.81 -18.96 3.81
CA LEU A 501 -28.16 -18.51 3.51
C LEU A 501 -28.94 -19.47 2.55
N GLY A 502 -28.29 -20.58 2.14
CA GLY A 502 -28.91 -21.64 1.35
C GLY A 502 -28.85 -21.46 -0.17
N PHE A 503 -27.98 -20.55 -0.65
CA PHE A 503 -27.73 -20.43 -2.09
C PHE A 503 -26.71 -21.47 -2.55
N SER A 504 -26.79 -21.86 -3.82
CA SER A 504 -25.80 -22.75 -4.45
C SER A 504 -24.40 -22.13 -4.48
N GLU A 505 -23.38 -22.96 -4.76
CA GLU A 505 -22.00 -22.47 -4.87
C GLU A 505 -21.83 -21.44 -5.98
N GLU A 506 -22.54 -21.58 -7.09
CA GLU A 506 -22.50 -20.66 -8.22
C GLU A 506 -23.18 -19.34 -7.87
N GLU A 507 -24.44 -19.39 -7.39
CA GLU A 507 -25.17 -18.19 -6.96
C GLU A 507 -24.46 -17.43 -5.84
N SER A 508 -23.77 -18.12 -4.93
CA SER A 508 -23.01 -17.49 -3.85
C SER A 508 -21.85 -16.63 -4.33
N LYS A 509 -21.32 -16.90 -5.51
CA LYS A 509 -20.23 -16.12 -6.12
C LYS A 509 -20.71 -14.95 -6.96
N GLU A 510 -21.99 -14.96 -7.39
CA GLU A 510 -22.56 -13.89 -8.21
C GLU A 510 -22.70 -12.61 -7.41
N VAL A 511 -22.44 -11.47 -8.07
CA VAL A 511 -22.69 -10.15 -7.47
C VAL A 511 -24.16 -9.95 -7.15
N ASN A 512 -24.47 -9.19 -6.12
CA ASN A 512 -25.83 -8.89 -5.71
C ASN A 512 -26.37 -7.64 -6.40
N TYR A 513 -25.49 -6.68 -6.63
CA TYR A 513 -25.77 -5.41 -7.29
C TYR A 513 -24.61 -5.06 -8.22
N TYR A 514 -24.88 -4.64 -9.43
CA TYR A 514 -23.87 -4.11 -10.33
C TYR A 514 -24.44 -2.99 -11.23
N HIS A 515 -23.71 -1.90 -11.29
CA HIS A 515 -23.90 -0.82 -12.24
C HIS A 515 -22.54 -0.51 -12.92
N SER A 516 -22.54 -0.11 -14.17
CA SER A 516 -21.30 0.13 -14.92
C SER A 516 -20.40 1.22 -14.33
N ASP A 517 -20.94 2.17 -13.55
CA ASP A 517 -20.16 3.21 -12.87
C ASP A 517 -19.30 2.67 -11.73
N LEU A 518 -19.56 1.45 -11.26
CA LEU A 518 -18.68 0.76 -10.31
C LEU A 518 -17.32 0.43 -10.93
N MET A 519 -17.25 0.27 -12.26
CA MET A 519 -16.02 -0.10 -12.97
C MET A 519 -15.31 -1.31 -12.32
N GLY A 520 -16.10 -2.28 -11.82
CA GLY A 520 -15.61 -3.48 -11.13
C GLY A 520 -15.14 -3.27 -9.68
N LYS A 521 -15.27 -2.06 -9.12
CA LYS A 521 -14.83 -1.70 -7.76
C LYS A 521 -16.04 -1.44 -6.86
N TYR A 522 -15.95 -1.86 -5.58
CA TYR A 522 -17.02 -1.74 -4.59
C TYR A 522 -16.62 -0.93 -3.36
N SER A 523 -15.71 0.04 -3.47
CA SER A 523 -15.46 0.96 -2.36
C SER A 523 -16.71 1.80 -2.06
N ILE A 524 -16.87 2.25 -0.82
CA ILE A 524 -18.03 3.06 -0.40
C ILE A 524 -18.19 4.30 -1.28
N LYS A 525 -17.08 4.92 -1.69
CA LYS A 525 -17.03 6.10 -2.58
C LYS A 525 -17.50 5.83 -4.02
N LYS A 526 -17.47 4.54 -4.46
CA LYS A 526 -18.02 4.12 -5.76
C LYS A 526 -19.47 3.70 -5.65
N VAL A 527 -19.88 3.18 -4.50
CA VAL A 527 -21.24 2.68 -4.27
C VAL A 527 -22.20 3.82 -3.89
N LEU A 528 -21.81 4.72 -3.00
CA LEU A 528 -22.67 5.81 -2.51
C LEU A 528 -23.28 6.68 -3.63
N PRO A 529 -22.54 7.11 -4.66
CA PRO A 529 -23.10 7.94 -5.75
C PRO A 529 -24.21 7.27 -6.56
N LEU A 530 -24.31 5.94 -6.52
CA LEU A 530 -25.40 5.18 -7.18
C LEU A 530 -26.72 5.28 -6.43
N PHE A 531 -26.68 5.64 -5.17
CA PHE A 531 -27.83 5.68 -4.28
C PHE A 531 -28.17 7.08 -3.76
N SER A 532 -27.26 8.05 -3.91
CA SER A 532 -27.40 9.39 -3.33
C SER A 532 -26.56 10.43 -4.08
N ASN A 533 -26.97 11.67 -3.98
CA ASN A 533 -26.18 12.84 -4.45
C ASN A 533 -25.14 13.28 -3.40
N LEU A 534 -25.00 12.58 -2.28
CA LEU A 534 -23.97 12.88 -1.29
C LEU A 534 -22.58 12.69 -1.89
N SER A 535 -21.68 13.62 -1.59
CA SER A 535 -20.34 13.65 -2.15
C SER A 535 -19.32 14.07 -1.09
N TYR A 536 -18.16 13.47 -1.12
CA TYR A 536 -17.00 13.88 -0.31
C TYR A 536 -16.27 15.10 -0.88
N LYS A 537 -16.57 15.49 -2.12
CA LYS A 537 -15.85 16.57 -2.85
C LYS A 537 -15.97 17.96 -2.22
N GLU A 538 -16.98 18.18 -1.39
CA GLU A 538 -17.20 19.46 -0.71
C GLU A 538 -16.53 19.52 0.68
N LEU A 539 -15.94 18.41 1.14
CA LEU A 539 -15.23 18.36 2.41
C LEU A 539 -13.76 18.74 2.23
N ASP A 540 -13.17 19.32 3.27
CA ASP A 540 -11.73 19.59 3.33
C ASP A 540 -10.90 18.31 3.44
N VAL A 541 -11.46 17.23 4.02
CA VAL A 541 -10.92 15.87 4.05
C VAL A 541 -11.83 15.00 3.21
N GLN A 542 -11.30 14.41 2.12
CA GLN A 542 -12.11 13.70 1.13
C GLN A 542 -11.83 12.19 1.10
N ASN A 543 -10.76 11.74 1.75
CA ASN A 543 -10.36 10.33 1.77
C ASN A 543 -9.51 10.00 3.00
N GLY A 544 -9.32 8.70 3.28
CA GLY A 544 -8.56 8.22 4.44
C GLY A 544 -7.10 8.69 4.45
N THR A 545 -6.48 8.88 3.28
CA THR A 545 -5.13 9.43 3.17
C THR A 545 -5.07 10.86 3.69
N GLU A 546 -5.99 11.71 3.25
CA GLU A 546 -6.10 13.09 3.74
C GLU A 546 -6.43 13.14 5.24
N ALA A 547 -7.22 12.17 5.75
CA ALA A 547 -7.47 12.05 7.18
C ALA A 547 -6.18 11.77 7.96
N ILE A 548 -5.34 10.86 7.47
CA ILE A 548 -4.02 10.56 8.04
C ILE A 548 -3.14 11.82 8.10
N TYR A 549 -3.04 12.57 7.00
CA TYR A 549 -2.24 13.80 6.96
C TYR A 549 -2.80 14.91 7.85
N THR A 550 -4.13 15.04 7.88
CA THR A 550 -4.78 16.00 8.76
C THR A 550 -4.48 15.69 10.23
N TYR A 551 -4.49 14.41 10.60
CA TYR A 551 -4.10 13.99 11.95
C TYR A 551 -2.61 14.21 12.22
N LEU A 552 -1.73 13.96 11.25
CA LEU A 552 -0.29 14.17 11.40
C LEU A 552 0.05 15.64 11.73
N LYS A 553 -0.69 16.59 11.16
CA LYS A 553 -0.54 18.03 11.46
C LYS A 553 -0.79 18.38 12.94
N PHE A 554 -1.50 17.55 13.71
CA PHE A 554 -1.70 17.78 15.15
C PHE A 554 -0.40 17.88 15.93
N LYS A 555 0.70 17.29 15.40
CA LYS A 555 2.02 17.29 16.04
C LYS A 555 2.55 18.71 16.25
N ASP A 556 2.38 19.58 15.27
CA ASP A 556 3.03 20.89 15.19
C ASP A 556 2.01 22.07 15.15
N ALA A 557 0.70 21.78 15.13
CA ALA A 557 -0.36 22.78 15.02
C ALA A 557 -0.63 23.49 16.35
N SER A 558 -1.00 24.78 16.27
CA SER A 558 -1.53 25.55 17.40
C SER A 558 -2.91 25.04 17.83
N THR A 559 -3.35 25.43 19.03
CA THR A 559 -4.66 25.03 19.56
C THR A 559 -5.82 25.37 18.64
N ASP A 560 -5.81 26.58 18.04
CA ASP A 560 -6.88 27.03 17.13
C ASP A 560 -6.87 26.24 15.82
N GLU A 561 -5.68 25.91 15.29
CA GLU A 561 -5.53 25.06 14.11
C GLU A 561 -6.00 23.63 14.37
N ILE A 562 -5.68 23.07 15.53
CA ILE A 562 -6.15 21.73 15.93
C ILE A 562 -7.68 21.70 15.95
N GLU A 563 -8.37 22.71 16.45
CA GLU A 563 -9.84 22.75 16.45
C GLU A 563 -10.43 22.73 15.03
N MET A 564 -9.82 23.45 14.10
CA MET A 564 -10.25 23.43 12.69
C MET A 564 -10.01 22.04 12.06
N LEU A 565 -8.81 21.46 12.23
CA LEU A 565 -8.47 20.15 11.72
C LEU A 565 -9.39 19.06 12.31
N ARG A 566 -9.71 19.15 13.60
CA ARG A 566 -10.65 18.26 14.28
C ARG A 566 -12.05 18.34 13.67
N LYS A 567 -12.54 19.52 13.39
CA LYS A 567 -13.85 19.70 12.74
C LYS A 567 -13.90 18.96 11.40
N ASN A 568 -12.88 19.12 10.57
CA ASN A 568 -12.80 18.51 9.25
C ASN A 568 -12.77 16.97 9.34
N LEU A 569 -11.98 16.41 10.27
CA LEU A 569 -11.93 14.96 10.53
C LEU A 569 -13.28 14.41 11.02
N LEU A 570 -13.94 15.12 11.94
CA LEU A 570 -15.24 14.72 12.46
C LEU A 570 -16.33 14.74 11.37
N GLU A 571 -16.30 15.70 10.46
CA GLU A 571 -17.23 15.78 9.34
C GLU A 571 -16.99 14.64 8.34
N TYR A 572 -15.75 14.33 8.02
CA TYR A 572 -15.38 13.25 7.13
C TYR A 572 -15.85 11.89 7.66
N CYS A 573 -15.42 11.48 8.84
CA CYS A 573 -15.76 10.16 9.42
C CYS A 573 -17.28 10.02 9.71
N ARG A 574 -17.97 11.14 10.03
CA ARG A 574 -19.44 11.15 10.13
C ARG A 574 -20.10 10.87 8.79
N LEU A 575 -19.54 11.36 7.68
CA LEU A 575 -20.09 11.11 6.36
C LEU A 575 -19.89 9.63 5.96
N ASP A 576 -18.77 8.99 6.33
CA ASP A 576 -18.53 7.57 6.05
C ASP A 576 -19.59 6.69 6.72
N THR A 577 -19.87 6.88 8.01
CA THR A 577 -20.91 6.13 8.70
C THR A 577 -22.33 6.49 8.22
N TRP A 578 -22.59 7.74 7.84
CA TRP A 578 -23.86 8.13 7.23
C TRP A 578 -24.05 7.52 5.85
N ALA A 579 -23.00 7.40 5.05
CA ALA A 579 -23.05 6.74 3.75
C ALA A 579 -23.53 5.29 3.89
N MET A 580 -23.10 4.56 4.92
CA MET A 580 -23.57 3.20 5.18
C MET A 580 -25.09 3.17 5.48
N VAL A 581 -25.60 4.13 6.27
CA VAL A 581 -27.06 4.26 6.54
C VAL A 581 -27.82 4.48 5.24
N VAL A 582 -27.35 5.41 4.39
CA VAL A 582 -27.98 5.74 3.11
C VAL A 582 -27.97 4.55 2.16
N ILE A 583 -26.83 3.85 2.00
CA ILE A 583 -26.73 2.67 1.15
C ILE A 583 -27.70 1.59 1.63
N LEU A 584 -27.70 1.25 2.93
CA LEU A 584 -28.58 0.21 3.48
C LEU A 584 -30.06 0.56 3.28
N ASN A 585 -30.47 1.81 3.49
CA ASN A 585 -31.85 2.25 3.28
C ASN A 585 -32.28 2.16 1.82
N ASN A 586 -31.40 2.46 0.89
CA ASN A 586 -31.71 2.31 -0.54
C ASN A 586 -31.75 0.83 -0.95
N LEU A 587 -30.89 -0.03 -0.41
CA LEU A 587 -30.96 -1.48 -0.65
C LEU A 587 -32.30 -2.06 -0.13
N ARG A 588 -32.79 -1.61 1.04
CA ARG A 588 -34.12 -2.00 1.54
C ARG A 588 -35.25 -1.63 0.57
N LYS A 589 -35.21 -0.41 0.02
CA LYS A 589 -36.20 0.06 -0.96
C LYS A 589 -36.15 -0.75 -2.27
N LEU A 590 -34.98 -1.19 -2.70
CA LEU A 590 -34.83 -2.01 -3.92
C LEU A 590 -35.45 -3.40 -3.81
N VAL A 591 -35.58 -3.94 -2.60
CA VAL A 591 -36.07 -5.30 -2.37
C VAL A 591 -37.53 -5.37 -1.85
N GLN A 592 -38.09 -4.21 -1.51
CA GLN A 592 -39.54 -4.05 -1.29
C GLN A 592 -40.27 -4.09 -2.63
#